data_6893b9168f43b4901c73199f505484e1
#
_entry.id   6893b9168f43b4901c73199f505484e1
#
_cell.length_a   1.000
_cell.length_b   1.000
_cell.length_c   1.000
_cell.angle_alpha   90.00
_cell.angle_beta   90.00
_cell.angle_gamma   90.00
#
_symmetry.space_group_name_H-M   'P 1'
#
loop_
_entity.id
_entity.type
_entity.pdbx_description
1 polymer ?
#
loop_
_entity_poly.entity_id
_entity_poly.type
_entity_poly.pdbx_seq_one_letter_code
_entity_poly.pdbx_strand_id
1 'polypeptide(L)'
;MKHPIKAGLAAAALCLALPAIADVVVVVNPKAADASMTKDQIAQYFLGKSGAMSPIDQPESAPVRAEFYKKVTDKDGSQVKALWSKLVFTGKATMPKEAADSAAVKKMVASDPKAIGYIEKSAVDASVKVIYTP
;
A
#
# COMPACT_ATOMS: atom_id res chain seq x y z
N MET A 1 -0.70 -59.21 26.51
CA MET A 1 -1.21 -57.86 26.85
C MET A 1 -0.37 -56.84 26.22
N LYS A 2 -0.71 -56.49 25.06
CA LYS A 2 0.06 -55.53 24.31
C LYS A 2 -0.76 -54.29 24.16
N HIS A 3 -0.24 -53.20 24.64
CA HIS A 3 -0.82 -51.91 24.35
C HIS A 3 -0.09 -51.36 23.15
N PRO A 4 -0.72 -51.29 22.01
CA PRO A 4 -0.11 -50.54 20.92
C PRO A 4 0.00 -49.07 21.41
N ILE A 5 1.21 -48.70 21.60
CA ILE A 5 1.46 -47.27 21.81
C ILE A 5 1.14 -46.65 20.49
N LYS A 6 -0.04 -46.09 20.43
CA LYS A 6 -0.33 -45.18 19.37
C LYS A 6 0.44 -43.95 19.69
N ALA A 7 1.62 -43.87 19.17
CA ALA A 7 2.27 -42.61 19.01
C ALA A 7 1.34 -41.79 18.16
N GLY A 8 0.55 -41.01 18.80
CA GLY A 8 -0.16 -39.96 18.11
C GLY A 8 0.89 -39.08 17.48
N LEU A 9 1.19 -39.30 16.24
CA LEU A 9 1.79 -38.27 15.47
C LEU A 9 0.81 -37.13 15.43
N ALA A 10 0.93 -36.24 16.37
CA ALA A 10 0.51 -34.91 16.14
C ALA A 10 1.39 -34.42 15.01
N ALA A 11 0.95 -34.58 13.81
CA ALA A 11 1.46 -33.79 12.74
C ALA A 11 1.16 -32.35 13.15
N ALA A 12 2.11 -31.74 13.79
CA ALA A 12 2.12 -30.31 13.86
C ALA A 12 2.16 -29.87 12.39
N ALA A 13 0.99 -29.56 11.87
CA ALA A 13 0.91 -28.79 10.68
C ALA A 13 1.65 -27.51 11.02
N LEU A 14 2.92 -27.46 10.72
CA LEU A 14 3.61 -26.20 10.60
C LEU A 14 2.90 -25.48 9.46
N CYS A 15 1.92 -24.69 9.83
CA CYS A 15 1.56 -23.58 9.02
C CYS A 15 2.79 -22.68 9.01
N LEU A 16 3.70 -22.96 8.09
CA LEU A 16 4.60 -21.94 7.62
C LEU A 16 3.69 -20.85 7.08
N ALA A 17 3.36 -19.93 7.97
CA ALA A 17 2.88 -18.66 7.52
C ALA A 17 4.04 -18.08 6.72
N LEU A 18 4.07 -18.39 5.44
CA LEU A 18 4.76 -17.55 4.49
C LEU A 18 4.31 -16.14 4.81
N PRO A 19 5.25 -15.18 5.00
CA PRO A 19 4.84 -13.81 5.08
C PRO A 19 3.92 -13.60 3.88
N ALA A 20 2.65 -13.41 4.16
CA ALA A 20 1.68 -13.10 3.13
C ALA A 20 2.26 -11.89 2.44
N ILE A 21 2.65 -12.04 1.17
CA ILE A 21 2.91 -10.92 0.31
C ILE A 21 1.60 -10.14 0.37
N ALA A 22 1.62 -9.03 1.10
CA ALA A 22 0.42 -8.25 1.29
C ALA A 22 -0.02 -7.77 -0.09
N ASP A 23 -1.14 -8.29 -0.58
CA ASP A 23 -1.73 -7.80 -1.81
C ASP A 23 -2.06 -6.33 -1.59
N VAL A 24 -1.40 -5.46 -2.32
CA VAL A 24 -1.62 -4.03 -2.26
C VAL A 24 -2.63 -3.62 -3.31
N VAL A 25 -3.52 -2.71 -2.93
CA VAL A 25 -4.46 -2.06 -3.84
C VAL A 25 -4.36 -0.56 -3.69
N VAL A 26 -4.68 0.18 -4.74
CA VAL A 26 -4.72 1.64 -4.73
C VAL A 26 -6.15 2.10 -4.57
N VAL A 27 -6.37 3.02 -3.64
CA VAL A 27 -7.71 3.47 -3.27
C VAL A 27 -7.83 4.99 -3.35
N VAL A 28 -9.03 5.44 -3.64
CA VAL A 28 -9.44 6.84 -3.62
C VAL A 28 -10.75 6.98 -2.88
N ASN A 29 -11.12 8.24 -2.61
CA ASN A 29 -12.42 8.56 -2.03
C ASN A 29 -13.55 8.06 -2.94
N PRO A 30 -14.67 7.54 -2.39
CA PRO A 30 -15.81 7.10 -3.20
C PRO A 30 -16.41 8.20 -4.08
N LYS A 31 -16.20 9.45 -3.73
CA LYS A 31 -16.66 10.62 -4.49
C LYS A 31 -15.69 11.06 -5.58
N ALA A 32 -14.51 10.43 -5.68
CA ALA A 32 -13.56 10.75 -6.73
C ALA A 32 -14.16 10.43 -8.10
N ALA A 33 -13.90 11.30 -9.07
CA ALA A 33 -14.47 11.18 -10.41
C ALA A 33 -13.96 9.97 -11.17
N ASP A 34 -12.73 9.53 -10.89
CA ASP A 34 -12.09 8.44 -11.60
C ASP A 34 -12.62 7.08 -11.14
N ALA A 35 -13.03 6.26 -12.08
CA ALA A 35 -13.43 4.87 -11.81
C ALA A 35 -12.23 3.91 -11.84
N SER A 36 -11.19 4.27 -12.59
CA SER A 36 -9.97 3.51 -12.71
C SER A 36 -8.82 4.43 -13.14
N MET A 37 -7.59 4.05 -12.79
CA MET A 37 -6.38 4.73 -13.22
C MET A 37 -5.37 3.72 -13.74
N THR A 38 -4.52 4.16 -14.66
CA THR A 38 -3.40 3.34 -15.11
C THR A 38 -2.27 3.35 -14.09
N LYS A 39 -1.41 2.35 -14.17
CA LYS A 39 -0.19 2.27 -13.38
C LYS A 39 0.64 3.56 -13.49
N ASP A 40 0.81 4.07 -14.71
CA ASP A 40 1.61 5.27 -14.96
C ASP A 40 0.99 6.53 -14.37
N GLN A 41 -0.30 6.67 -14.40
CA GLN A 41 -1.00 7.79 -13.77
C GLN A 41 -0.79 7.80 -12.25
N ILE A 42 -0.93 6.64 -11.63
CA ILE A 42 -0.71 6.49 -10.18
C ILE A 42 0.74 6.80 -9.84
N ALA A 43 1.69 6.28 -10.61
CA ALA A 43 3.11 6.53 -10.42
C ALA A 43 3.44 8.03 -10.46
N GLN A 44 2.79 8.80 -11.31
CA GLN A 44 3.00 10.25 -11.39
C GLN A 44 2.67 10.96 -10.08
N TYR A 45 1.61 10.56 -9.40
CA TYR A 45 1.25 11.17 -8.11
C TYR A 45 2.27 10.82 -7.02
N PHE A 46 2.65 9.56 -6.94
CA PHE A 46 3.57 9.08 -5.90
C PHE A 46 5.05 9.41 -6.17
N LEU A 47 5.39 9.81 -7.37
CA LEU A 47 6.73 10.26 -7.74
C LEU A 47 6.85 11.79 -7.85
N GLY A 48 5.81 12.52 -7.47
CA GLY A 48 5.82 13.97 -7.45
C GLY A 48 5.76 14.64 -8.82
N LYS A 49 5.36 13.93 -9.86
CA LYS A 49 5.26 14.46 -11.23
C LYS A 49 3.94 15.15 -11.52
N SER A 50 2.91 14.88 -10.73
CA SER A 50 1.59 15.50 -10.83
C SER A 50 1.05 15.81 -9.44
N GLY A 51 0.47 16.98 -9.28
CA GLY A 51 -0.18 17.42 -8.05
C GLY A 51 -1.71 17.36 -8.10
N ALA A 52 -2.29 16.71 -9.11
CA ALA A 52 -3.74 16.65 -9.26
C ALA A 52 -4.43 15.87 -8.14
N MET A 53 -3.74 14.91 -7.54
CA MET A 53 -4.18 14.22 -6.34
C MET A 53 -3.11 14.30 -5.25
N SER A 54 -3.56 14.14 -3.99
CA SER A 54 -2.69 14.17 -2.82
C SER A 54 -2.34 12.76 -2.41
N PRO A 55 -1.12 12.28 -2.64
CA PRO A 55 -0.72 10.94 -2.24
C PRO A 55 -0.60 10.83 -0.72
N ILE A 56 -1.08 9.72 -0.20
CA ILE A 56 -0.93 9.33 1.20
C ILE A 56 0.01 8.13 1.25
N ASP A 57 1.14 8.30 1.92
CA ASP A 57 2.16 7.28 2.04
C ASP A 57 2.09 6.57 3.39
N GLN A 58 2.84 5.50 3.54
CA GLN A 58 3.01 4.76 4.78
C GLN A 58 4.48 4.75 5.18
N PRO A 59 4.82 4.41 6.44
CA PRO A 59 6.21 4.37 6.89
C PRO A 59 7.05 3.39 6.09
N GLU A 60 8.35 3.66 6.00
CA GLU A 60 9.30 2.77 5.32
C GLU A 60 9.28 1.33 5.86
N SER A 61 8.94 1.16 7.12
CA SER A 61 8.82 -0.16 7.75
C SER A 61 7.58 -0.94 7.34
N ALA A 62 6.60 -0.31 6.70
CA ALA A 62 5.39 -0.98 6.27
C ALA A 62 5.67 -1.90 5.06
N PRO A 63 5.41 -3.22 5.16
CA PRO A 63 5.65 -4.14 4.03
C PRO A 63 4.89 -3.75 2.77
N VAL A 64 3.68 -3.23 2.92
CA VAL A 64 2.84 -2.81 1.80
C VAL A 64 3.45 -1.65 1.02
N ARG A 65 4.26 -0.80 1.65
CA ARG A 65 4.95 0.29 0.98
C ARG A 65 5.97 -0.19 -0.04
N ALA A 66 6.85 -1.10 0.37
CA ALA A 66 7.88 -1.66 -0.52
C ALA A 66 7.23 -2.35 -1.72
N GLU A 67 6.17 -3.11 -1.46
CA GLU A 67 5.43 -3.81 -2.50
C GLU A 67 4.75 -2.84 -3.46
N PHE A 68 4.11 -1.80 -2.95
CA PHE A 68 3.45 -0.77 -3.77
C PHE A 68 4.44 -0.09 -4.71
N TYR A 69 5.54 0.44 -4.19
CA TYR A 69 6.50 1.16 -5.02
C TYR A 69 7.15 0.26 -6.05
N LYS A 70 7.48 -0.96 -5.68
CA LYS A 70 8.05 -1.92 -6.62
C LYS A 70 7.09 -2.26 -7.76
N LYS A 71 5.84 -2.55 -7.44
CA LYS A 71 4.84 -2.95 -8.44
C LYS A 71 4.33 -1.80 -9.30
N VAL A 72 4.22 -0.62 -8.73
CA VAL A 72 3.63 0.53 -9.42
C VAL A 72 4.68 1.43 -10.07
N THR A 73 5.84 1.60 -9.43
CA THR A 73 6.85 2.55 -9.89
C THR A 73 8.16 1.88 -10.33
N ASP A 74 8.31 0.58 -10.12
CA ASP A 74 9.54 -0.19 -10.35
C ASP A 74 10.75 0.34 -9.56
N LYS A 75 10.49 1.01 -8.43
CA LYS A 75 11.51 1.60 -7.57
C LYS A 75 11.46 1.00 -6.18
N ASP A 76 12.62 0.92 -5.53
CA ASP A 76 12.68 0.58 -4.11
C ASP A 76 12.52 1.83 -3.22
N GLY A 77 12.38 1.60 -1.90
CA GLY A 77 12.18 2.68 -0.94
C GLY A 77 13.30 3.72 -0.91
N SER A 78 14.55 3.31 -1.12
CA SER A 78 15.70 4.21 -1.16
C SER A 78 15.65 5.15 -2.35
N GLN A 79 15.28 4.63 -3.51
CA GLN A 79 15.14 5.43 -4.74
C GLN A 79 14.02 6.44 -4.61
N VAL A 80 12.89 6.03 -4.05
CA VAL A 80 11.74 6.91 -3.82
C VAL A 80 12.09 8.01 -2.82
N LYS A 81 12.75 7.68 -1.72
CA LYS A 81 13.22 8.63 -0.73
C LYS A 81 14.16 9.66 -1.31
N ALA A 82 15.13 9.23 -2.11
CA ALA A 82 16.08 10.12 -2.78
C ALA A 82 15.37 11.07 -3.74
N LEU A 83 14.41 10.57 -4.51
CA LEU A 83 13.62 11.38 -5.43
C LEU A 83 12.83 12.46 -4.72
N TRP A 84 12.11 12.12 -3.66
CA TRP A 84 11.34 13.08 -2.88
C TRP A 84 12.23 14.10 -2.17
N SER A 85 13.36 13.68 -1.63
CA SER A 85 14.32 14.59 -1.02
C SER A 85 14.79 15.66 -2.01
N LYS A 86 15.07 15.26 -3.24
CA LYS A 86 15.47 16.17 -4.31
C LYS A 86 14.34 17.14 -4.68
N LEU A 87 13.11 16.64 -4.80
CA LEU A 87 11.95 17.47 -5.14
C LEU A 87 11.65 18.51 -4.07
N VAL A 88 11.70 18.11 -2.81
CA VAL A 88 11.50 19.00 -1.66
C VAL A 88 12.62 20.03 -1.58
N PHE A 89 13.86 19.61 -1.72
CA PHE A 89 15.03 20.49 -1.67
C PHE A 89 15.01 21.56 -2.77
N THR A 90 14.54 21.21 -3.96
CA THR A 90 14.43 22.15 -5.09
C THR A 90 13.12 22.96 -5.07
N GLY A 91 12.27 22.79 -4.07
CA GLY A 91 11.00 23.50 -3.95
C GLY A 91 9.93 23.11 -4.96
N LYS A 92 10.11 21.98 -5.65
CA LYS A 92 9.15 21.52 -6.69
C LYS A 92 7.96 20.77 -6.16
N ALA A 93 8.06 20.22 -4.95
CA ALA A 93 6.96 19.47 -4.32
C ALA A 93 7.08 19.47 -2.81
N THR A 94 5.98 19.18 -2.14
CA THR A 94 5.96 18.88 -0.70
C THR A 94 5.87 17.38 -0.52
N MET A 95 6.44 16.87 0.59
CA MET A 95 6.35 15.45 0.91
C MET A 95 4.91 14.97 0.97
N PRO A 96 4.61 13.75 0.52
CA PRO A 96 3.31 13.14 0.75
C PRO A 96 2.98 13.10 2.24
N LYS A 97 1.70 13.20 2.56
CA LYS A 97 1.26 12.91 3.93
C LYS A 97 1.52 11.45 4.24
N GLU A 98 1.93 11.19 5.47
CA GLU A 98 2.20 9.82 5.93
C GLU A 98 1.15 9.39 6.94
N ALA A 99 0.58 8.21 6.74
CA ALA A 99 -0.33 7.56 7.66
C ALA A 99 0.38 6.34 8.28
N ALA A 100 0.07 6.02 9.52
CA ALA A 100 0.79 5.00 10.28
C ALA A 100 0.60 3.57 9.72
N ASP A 101 -0.55 3.29 9.14
CA ASP A 101 -0.93 1.97 8.61
C ASP A 101 -2.08 2.07 7.60
N SER A 102 -2.51 0.93 7.08
CA SER A 102 -3.61 0.89 6.10
C SER A 102 -4.93 1.43 6.66
N ALA A 103 -5.21 1.25 7.94
CA ALA A 103 -6.42 1.79 8.55
C ALA A 103 -6.40 3.31 8.59
N ALA A 104 -5.25 3.91 8.92
CA ALA A 104 -5.06 5.36 8.90
C ALA A 104 -5.14 5.94 7.49
N VAL A 105 -4.55 5.26 6.50
CA VAL A 105 -4.68 5.64 5.08
C VAL A 105 -6.16 5.68 4.67
N LYS A 106 -6.90 4.64 5.01
CA LYS A 106 -8.34 4.54 4.72
C LYS A 106 -9.12 5.74 5.26
N LYS A 107 -8.86 6.12 6.50
CA LYS A 107 -9.49 7.28 7.14
C LYS A 107 -9.19 8.57 6.38
N MET A 108 -7.95 8.79 6.02
CA MET A 108 -7.53 10.00 5.31
C MET A 108 -8.14 10.07 3.91
N VAL A 109 -8.14 8.95 3.20
CA VAL A 109 -8.75 8.87 1.87
C VAL A 109 -10.26 9.07 1.93
N ALA A 110 -10.93 8.48 2.91
CA ALA A 110 -12.37 8.62 3.08
C ALA A 110 -12.81 10.05 3.39
N SER A 111 -11.94 10.86 3.98
CA SER A 111 -12.23 12.26 4.36
C SER A 111 -11.80 13.30 3.32
N ASP A 112 -11.07 12.92 2.29
CA ASP A 112 -10.54 13.85 1.29
C ASP A 112 -10.77 13.31 -0.14
N PRO A 113 -11.64 13.97 -0.94
CA PRO A 113 -11.91 13.56 -2.32
C PRO A 113 -10.69 13.59 -3.25
N LYS A 114 -9.63 14.30 -2.88
CA LYS A 114 -8.39 14.37 -3.66
C LYS A 114 -7.31 13.41 -3.19
N ALA A 115 -7.52 12.71 -2.09
CA ALA A 115 -6.54 11.78 -1.57
C ALA A 115 -6.48 10.50 -2.40
N ILE A 116 -5.27 10.02 -2.59
CA ILE A 116 -4.98 8.71 -3.17
C ILE A 116 -4.01 7.98 -2.25
N GLY A 117 -4.28 6.73 -1.98
CA GLY A 117 -3.45 5.93 -1.09
C GLY A 117 -3.38 4.49 -1.55
N TYR A 118 -2.54 3.72 -0.88
CA TYR A 118 -2.44 2.30 -1.08
C TYR A 118 -2.62 1.59 0.26
N ILE A 119 -3.35 0.50 0.24
CA ILE A 119 -3.63 -0.31 1.44
C ILE A 119 -3.55 -1.79 1.10
N GLU A 120 -3.49 -2.62 2.13
CA GLU A 120 -3.65 -4.04 1.95
C GLU A 120 -5.04 -4.36 1.43
N LYS A 121 -5.14 -5.28 0.51
CA LYS A 121 -6.43 -5.71 -0.06
C LYS A 121 -7.42 -6.16 1.02
N SER A 122 -6.93 -6.82 2.05
CA SER A 122 -7.75 -7.26 3.19
C SER A 122 -8.36 -6.12 4.01
N ALA A 123 -7.83 -4.90 3.87
CA ALA A 123 -8.33 -3.72 4.58
C ALA A 123 -9.41 -2.95 3.81
N VAL A 124 -9.72 -3.35 2.58
CA VAL A 124 -10.71 -2.67 1.72
C VAL A 124 -12.12 -2.81 2.31
N ASP A 125 -12.84 -1.71 2.35
CA ASP A 125 -14.26 -1.67 2.69
C ASP A 125 -14.97 -0.56 1.89
N ALA A 126 -16.24 -0.32 2.20
CA ALA A 126 -17.06 0.66 1.48
C ALA A 126 -16.64 2.12 1.68
N SER A 127 -15.74 2.41 2.63
CA SER A 127 -15.26 3.77 2.88
C SER A 127 -14.31 4.30 1.82
N VAL A 128 -13.75 3.43 0.99
CA VAL A 128 -12.84 3.75 -0.10
C VAL A 128 -13.19 3.00 -1.38
N LYS A 129 -12.70 3.51 -2.50
CA LYS A 129 -12.90 2.90 -3.81
C LYS A 129 -11.57 2.41 -4.35
N VAL A 130 -11.48 1.12 -4.71
CA VAL A 130 -10.30 0.56 -5.37
C VAL A 130 -10.30 0.99 -6.83
N ILE A 131 -9.21 1.64 -7.26
CA ILE A 131 -9.06 2.11 -8.65
C ILE A 131 -7.97 1.37 -9.43
N TYR A 132 -7.14 0.62 -8.74
CA TYR A 132 -6.08 -0.16 -9.37
C TYR A 132 -5.64 -1.32 -8.48
N THR A 133 -5.46 -2.47 -9.08
CA THR A 133 -4.89 -3.67 -8.42
C THR A 133 -3.66 -4.09 -9.22
N PRO A 134 -2.47 -3.93 -8.65
CA PRO A 134 -1.22 -4.32 -9.30
C PRO A 134 -1.10 -5.81 -9.59
#